data_0e4ba2b0e4015e7f9641327ff3cebe3c
#
_entry.id   0e4ba2b0e4015e7f9641327ff3cebe3c
#
_cell.length_a   1.000
_cell.length_b   1.000
_cell.length_c   1.000
_cell.angle_alpha   90.00
_cell.angle_beta   90.00
_cell.angle_gamma   90.00
#
_symmetry.space_group_name_H-M   'P 1'
#
loop_
_entity.id
_entity.type
_entity.pdbx_description
1 polymer ?
#
loop_
_entity_poly.entity_id
_entity_poly.type
_entity_poly.pdbx_seq_one_letter_code
_entity_poly.pdbx_strand_id
1 'polypeptide(L)'
;MKSFTDLQEGLYDPNIFKAFFLAGGPGSGKSYVVKKSTGGTGLKIVNSDDVFEKYLKQAKLDFKMDANQGKQRDVLRTKAKKVTAKRKDNYLEGRLGLVIDGTGKDFNKISSQAAGLRQLGYDTHMIFVNTTLEVALQRNKERDRTVPEKIAIDSWKQVQSNVGKLQSLFGPKNFIIVDNDMPDTDGKLFDHVFKKVQGLLRKKVDNFIAKAWMAKELRLKQR
;
A
#
# COMPACT_ATOMS: atom_id res chain seq x y z
N MET A 1 -12.70 -16.15 -27.07
CA MET A 1 -12.66 -14.90 -26.26
C MET A 1 -13.38 -15.19 -24.96
N LYS A 2 -12.74 -15.04 -23.81
CA LYS A 2 -13.43 -15.12 -22.54
C LYS A 2 -14.34 -13.89 -22.43
N SER A 3 -15.60 -14.09 -22.08
CA SER A 3 -16.53 -12.98 -21.90
C SER A 3 -16.11 -12.11 -20.71
N PHE A 4 -16.52 -10.85 -20.64
CA PHE A 4 -16.20 -9.95 -19.53
C PHE A 4 -16.71 -10.49 -18.17
N THR A 5 -17.69 -11.38 -18.20
CA THR A 5 -18.22 -12.13 -17.06
C THR A 5 -17.31 -13.24 -16.55
N ASP A 6 -16.29 -13.63 -17.33
CA ASP A 6 -15.28 -14.62 -16.94
C ASP A 6 -14.10 -14.01 -16.15
N LEU A 7 -14.01 -12.69 -16.06
CA LEU A 7 -13.14 -11.98 -15.13
C LEU A 7 -13.76 -12.04 -13.73
N GLN A 8 -13.71 -13.21 -13.11
CA GLN A 8 -14.23 -13.45 -11.78
C GLN A 8 -13.27 -12.87 -10.73
N GLU A 9 -13.15 -11.54 -10.71
CA GLU A 9 -12.61 -10.84 -9.56
C GLU A 9 -13.59 -11.04 -8.39
N GLY A 10 -13.10 -11.29 -7.22
CA GLY A 10 -13.89 -11.57 -6.02
C GLY A 10 -13.58 -12.96 -5.47
N LEU A 11 -14.58 -13.84 -5.38
CA LEU A 11 -14.44 -15.16 -4.76
C LEU A 11 -13.25 -16.00 -5.26
N TYR A 12 -12.84 -15.80 -6.52
CA TYR A 12 -11.74 -16.53 -7.15
C TYR A 12 -10.43 -15.71 -7.25
N ASP A 13 -10.37 -14.52 -6.62
CA ASP A 13 -9.11 -13.80 -6.51
C ASP A 13 -8.11 -14.64 -5.70
N PRO A 14 -6.92 -14.96 -6.24
CA PRO A 14 -5.93 -15.74 -5.52
C PRO A 14 -5.44 -15.06 -4.24
N ASN A 15 -5.65 -13.76 -4.11
CA ASN A 15 -5.26 -12.95 -2.96
C ASN A 15 -6.46 -12.49 -2.11
N ILE A 16 -7.60 -13.14 -2.27
CA ILE A 16 -8.82 -12.78 -1.55
C ILE A 16 -8.56 -12.67 -0.04
N PHE A 17 -9.10 -11.64 0.59
CA PHE A 17 -8.93 -11.36 2.02
C PHE A 17 -7.48 -11.14 2.48
N LYS A 18 -6.56 -10.74 1.59
CA LYS A 18 -5.19 -10.36 1.96
C LYS A 18 -4.99 -8.85 1.82
N ALA A 19 -4.45 -8.20 2.84
CA ALA A 19 -4.15 -6.78 2.81
C ALA A 19 -2.74 -6.49 3.36
N PHE A 20 -1.92 -5.85 2.53
CA PHE A 20 -0.58 -5.41 2.89
C PHE A 20 -0.58 -3.89 3.08
N PHE A 21 -0.19 -3.44 4.25
CA PHE A 21 0.08 -2.03 4.53
C PHE A 21 1.54 -1.73 4.24
N LEU A 22 1.79 -0.58 3.66
CA LEU A 22 3.14 -0.06 3.46
C LEU A 22 3.42 1.07 4.43
N ALA A 23 4.61 1.06 5.00
CA ALA A 23 5.12 2.16 5.79
C ALA A 23 6.59 2.44 5.44
N GLY A 24 7.01 3.68 5.63
CA GLY A 24 8.36 4.18 5.36
C GLY A 24 8.32 5.68 5.05
N GLY A 25 9.34 6.43 5.43
CA GLY A 25 9.42 7.87 5.23
C GLY A 25 9.51 8.29 3.75
N PRO A 26 9.42 9.61 3.47
CA PRO A 26 9.79 10.15 2.16
C PRO A 26 11.23 9.73 1.81
N GLY A 27 11.48 9.34 0.57
CA GLY A 27 12.81 8.88 0.15
C GLY A 27 13.16 7.43 0.52
N SER A 28 12.35 6.71 1.33
CA SER A 28 12.66 5.33 1.70
C SER A 28 12.58 4.31 0.56
N GLY A 29 12.03 4.66 -0.60
CA GLY A 29 11.94 3.76 -1.75
C GLY A 29 10.72 2.83 -1.73
N LYS A 30 9.67 3.12 -0.94
CA LYS A 30 8.44 2.29 -0.85
C LYS A 30 7.88 1.83 -2.20
N SER A 31 7.70 2.75 -3.14
CA SER A 31 7.12 2.43 -4.45
C SER A 31 7.97 1.41 -5.22
N TYR A 32 9.29 1.50 -5.10
CA TYR A 32 10.20 0.53 -5.69
C TYR A 32 10.09 -0.84 -5.02
N VAL A 33 10.10 -0.87 -3.68
CA VAL A 33 9.93 -2.10 -2.89
C VAL A 33 8.61 -2.79 -3.24
N VAL A 34 7.50 -2.03 -3.28
CA VAL A 34 6.19 -2.59 -3.68
C VAL A 34 6.23 -3.20 -5.05
N LYS A 35 6.74 -2.47 -6.04
CA LYS A 35 6.82 -2.96 -7.41
C LYS A 35 7.61 -4.27 -7.49
N LYS A 36 8.70 -4.39 -6.74
CA LYS A 36 9.55 -5.60 -6.71
C LYS A 36 8.94 -6.74 -5.89
N SER A 37 8.33 -6.44 -4.76
CA SER A 37 7.83 -7.47 -3.82
C SER A 37 6.39 -7.92 -4.08
N THR A 38 5.59 -7.13 -4.79
CA THR A 38 4.19 -7.45 -5.11
C THR A 38 3.86 -7.48 -6.60
N GLY A 39 4.85 -7.18 -7.45
CA GLY A 39 4.70 -7.25 -8.91
C GLY A 39 4.24 -8.63 -9.37
N GLY A 40 3.28 -8.71 -10.28
CA GLY A 40 2.74 -9.96 -10.81
C GLY A 40 1.84 -10.76 -9.86
N THR A 41 1.65 -10.32 -8.62
CA THR A 41 0.80 -11.03 -7.64
C THR A 41 -0.70 -10.82 -7.85
N GLY A 42 -1.11 -9.79 -8.57
CA GLY A 42 -2.54 -9.43 -8.74
C GLY A 42 -3.10 -8.55 -7.61
N LEU A 43 -2.30 -8.22 -6.58
CA LEU A 43 -2.72 -7.29 -5.52
C LEU A 43 -3.11 -5.93 -6.09
N LYS A 44 -4.22 -5.37 -5.61
CA LYS A 44 -4.73 -4.04 -6.03
C LYS A 44 -4.07 -2.94 -5.18
N ILE A 45 -3.34 -2.05 -5.84
CA ILE A 45 -2.64 -0.95 -5.15
C ILE A 45 -3.62 0.19 -4.87
N VAL A 46 -3.75 0.55 -3.59
CA VAL A 46 -4.53 1.70 -3.11
C VAL A 46 -3.54 2.82 -2.78
N ASN A 47 -3.27 3.66 -3.78
CA ASN A 47 -2.38 4.81 -3.67
C ASN A 47 -3.02 6.05 -4.28
N SER A 48 -3.17 7.13 -3.50
CA SER A 48 -3.72 8.39 -4.00
C SER A 48 -2.68 9.26 -4.71
N ASP A 49 -1.40 9.00 -4.48
CA ASP A 49 -0.31 9.78 -5.09
C ASP A 49 -0.20 9.50 -6.59
N ASP A 50 -0.36 8.23 -7.02
CA ASP A 50 -0.35 7.86 -8.45
C ASP A 50 -1.49 8.56 -9.22
N VAL A 51 -2.68 8.62 -8.61
CA VAL A 51 -3.84 9.31 -9.21
C VAL A 51 -3.60 10.81 -9.24
N PHE A 52 -3.00 11.35 -8.19
CA PHE A 52 -2.67 12.78 -8.11
C PHE A 52 -1.62 13.18 -9.16
N GLU A 53 -0.54 12.42 -9.32
CA GLU A 53 0.47 12.65 -10.35
C GLU A 53 -0.13 12.60 -11.76
N LYS A 54 -1.03 11.66 -12.02
CA LYS A 54 -1.77 11.62 -13.30
C LYS A 54 -2.57 12.91 -13.53
N TYR A 55 -3.24 13.44 -12.50
CA TYR A 55 -3.99 14.69 -12.62
C TYR A 55 -3.08 15.91 -12.78
N LEU A 56 -1.91 15.95 -12.13
CA LEU A 56 -0.93 17.02 -12.36
C LEU A 56 -0.44 17.02 -13.80
N LYS A 57 -0.11 15.85 -14.36
CA LYS A 57 0.29 15.72 -15.78
C LYS A 57 -0.81 16.21 -16.73
N GLN A 58 -2.06 15.82 -16.50
CA GLN A 58 -3.20 16.25 -17.31
C GLN A 58 -3.44 17.76 -17.24
N ALA A 59 -3.22 18.36 -16.08
CA ALA A 59 -3.35 19.80 -15.86
C ALA A 59 -2.10 20.59 -16.28
N LYS A 60 -1.03 19.94 -16.78
CA LYS A 60 0.27 20.53 -17.13
C LYS A 60 0.90 21.31 -15.96
N LEU A 61 0.69 20.84 -14.73
CA LEU A 61 1.28 21.41 -13.52
C LEU A 61 2.60 20.72 -13.20
N ASP A 62 3.56 21.50 -12.66
CA ASP A 62 4.83 20.96 -12.20
C ASP A 62 4.64 19.95 -11.04
N PHE A 63 5.55 18.98 -10.93
CA PHE A 63 5.61 18.08 -9.79
C PHE A 63 6.21 18.72 -8.54
N LYS A 64 7.04 19.76 -8.70
CA LYS A 64 7.58 20.55 -7.60
C LYS A 64 6.47 21.34 -6.92
N MET A 65 6.55 21.48 -5.60
CA MET A 65 5.59 22.28 -4.83
C MET A 65 5.84 23.76 -5.09
N ASP A 66 5.16 24.35 -6.09
CA ASP A 66 5.13 25.78 -6.32
C ASP A 66 3.99 26.41 -5.50
N ALA A 67 4.32 27.44 -4.70
CA ALA A 67 3.36 28.16 -3.87
C ALA A 67 2.24 28.81 -4.69
N ASN A 68 2.53 29.26 -5.92
CA ASN A 68 1.56 29.90 -6.81
C ASN A 68 0.48 28.95 -7.35
N GLN A 69 0.72 27.65 -7.32
CA GLN A 69 -0.20 26.60 -7.79
C GLN A 69 -0.94 25.89 -6.65
N GLY A 70 -0.78 26.32 -5.41
CA GLY A 70 -1.25 25.64 -4.21
C GLY A 70 -2.74 25.29 -4.25
N LYS A 71 -3.62 26.25 -4.50
CA LYS A 71 -5.08 26.03 -4.54
C LYS A 71 -5.50 25.01 -5.61
N GLN A 72 -4.96 25.10 -6.81
CA GLN A 72 -5.29 24.18 -7.91
C GLN A 72 -4.79 22.76 -7.60
N ARG A 73 -3.61 22.64 -7.04
CA ARG A 73 -3.05 21.35 -6.59
C ARG A 73 -3.89 20.70 -5.48
N ASP A 74 -4.39 21.49 -4.53
CA ASP A 74 -5.25 20.99 -3.44
C ASP A 74 -6.57 20.42 -3.95
N VAL A 75 -7.18 21.07 -4.94
CA VAL A 75 -8.38 20.57 -5.62
C VAL A 75 -8.09 19.21 -6.28
N LEU A 76 -7.00 19.11 -7.04
CA LEU A 76 -6.61 17.87 -7.71
C LEU A 76 -6.27 16.76 -6.70
N ARG A 77 -5.60 17.11 -5.60
CA ARG A 77 -5.30 16.18 -4.52
C ARG A 77 -6.56 15.64 -3.84
N THR A 78 -7.52 16.52 -3.59
CA THR A 78 -8.83 16.13 -3.04
C THR A 78 -9.58 15.19 -4.00
N LYS A 79 -9.58 15.51 -5.29
CA LYS A 79 -10.17 14.66 -6.33
C LYS A 79 -9.47 13.29 -6.39
N ALA A 80 -8.15 13.25 -6.35
CA ALA A 80 -7.38 12.02 -6.34
C ALA A 80 -7.72 11.12 -5.13
N LYS A 81 -7.82 11.70 -3.93
CA LYS A 81 -8.24 10.99 -2.72
C LYS A 81 -9.65 10.39 -2.86
N LYS A 82 -10.62 11.15 -3.38
CA LYS A 82 -12.00 10.67 -3.62
C LYS A 82 -12.03 9.49 -4.58
N VAL A 83 -11.32 9.59 -5.70
CA VAL A 83 -11.25 8.50 -6.69
C VAL A 83 -10.58 7.25 -6.11
N THR A 84 -9.50 7.42 -5.35
CA THR A 84 -8.82 6.30 -4.70
C THR A 84 -9.71 5.63 -3.65
N ALA A 85 -10.47 6.41 -2.87
CA ALA A 85 -11.42 5.87 -1.90
C ALA A 85 -12.48 5.02 -2.60
N LYS A 86 -13.13 5.55 -3.67
CA LYS A 86 -14.13 4.80 -4.44
C LYS A 86 -13.57 3.51 -5.05
N ARG A 87 -12.32 3.54 -5.58
CA ARG A 87 -11.66 2.32 -6.07
C ARG A 87 -11.46 1.30 -4.95
N LYS A 88 -11.00 1.77 -3.77
CA LYS A 88 -10.84 0.91 -2.60
C LYS A 88 -12.16 0.26 -2.20
N ASP A 89 -13.26 1.02 -2.18
CA ASP A 89 -14.58 0.49 -1.83
C ASP A 89 -15.00 -0.63 -2.80
N ASN A 90 -14.83 -0.44 -4.11
CA ASN A 90 -15.10 -1.49 -5.11
C ASN A 90 -14.23 -2.74 -4.87
N TYR A 91 -12.94 -2.59 -4.51
CA TYR A 91 -12.08 -3.72 -4.19
C TYR A 91 -12.53 -4.44 -2.92
N LEU A 92 -13.05 -3.69 -1.94
CA LEU A 92 -13.57 -4.24 -0.69
C LEU A 92 -14.89 -4.99 -0.89
N GLU A 93 -15.75 -4.58 -1.84
CA GLU A 93 -16.95 -5.33 -2.22
C GLU A 93 -16.60 -6.74 -2.67
N GLY A 94 -15.59 -6.89 -3.55
CA GLY A 94 -15.09 -8.18 -4.02
C GLY A 94 -14.13 -8.89 -3.07
N ARG A 95 -13.80 -8.29 -1.93
CA ARG A 95 -12.78 -8.82 -0.99
C ARG A 95 -11.42 -9.08 -1.62
N LEU A 96 -11.07 -8.29 -2.65
CA LEU A 96 -9.82 -8.44 -3.42
C LEU A 96 -8.58 -8.22 -2.54
N GLY A 97 -7.46 -8.82 -2.94
CA GLY A 97 -6.18 -8.59 -2.30
C GLY A 97 -5.67 -7.17 -2.49
N LEU A 98 -5.20 -6.52 -1.42
CA LEU A 98 -4.86 -5.10 -1.39
C LEU A 98 -3.42 -4.82 -0.99
N VAL A 99 -2.84 -3.77 -1.58
CA VAL A 99 -1.70 -3.04 -1.03
C VAL A 99 -2.16 -1.62 -0.70
N ILE A 100 -2.08 -1.23 0.56
CA ILE A 100 -2.46 0.10 1.05
C ILE A 100 -1.19 0.91 1.27
N ASP A 101 -0.92 1.84 0.36
CA ASP A 101 0.26 2.70 0.44
C ASP A 101 0.05 3.81 1.46
N GLY A 102 1.01 3.94 2.35
CA GLY A 102 1.05 4.96 3.39
C GLY A 102 2.48 5.29 3.83
N THR A 103 2.64 6.37 4.57
CA THR A 103 3.95 6.73 5.13
C THR A 103 4.26 6.01 6.44
N GLY A 104 3.25 5.61 7.19
CA GLY A 104 3.44 5.02 8.52
C GLY A 104 3.50 6.04 9.67
N LYS A 105 3.43 7.35 9.37
CA LYS A 105 3.54 8.42 10.38
C LYS A 105 2.32 8.53 11.30
N ASP A 106 1.13 8.22 10.79
CA ASP A 106 -0.12 8.27 11.54
C ASP A 106 -0.53 6.86 11.96
N PHE A 107 -0.11 6.48 13.17
CA PHE A 107 -0.40 5.17 13.75
C PHE A 107 -1.92 4.94 13.91
N ASN A 108 -2.66 5.95 14.40
CA ASN A 108 -4.09 5.80 14.66
C ASN A 108 -4.88 5.53 13.37
N LYS A 109 -4.52 6.20 12.28
CA LYS A 109 -5.11 5.96 10.98
C LYS A 109 -4.86 4.53 10.50
N ILE A 110 -3.62 4.05 10.61
CA ILE A 110 -3.27 2.67 10.20
C ILE A 110 -4.00 1.66 11.07
N SER A 111 -4.01 1.86 12.40
CA SER A 111 -4.69 0.98 13.34
C SER A 111 -6.18 0.88 13.03
N SER A 112 -6.87 2.01 12.82
CA SER A 112 -8.29 2.03 12.46
C SER A 112 -8.56 1.34 11.12
N GLN A 113 -7.71 1.56 10.11
CA GLN A 113 -7.84 0.90 8.81
C GLN A 113 -7.62 -0.61 8.91
N ALA A 114 -6.62 -1.04 9.68
CA ALA A 114 -6.34 -2.46 9.90
C ALA A 114 -7.49 -3.14 10.66
N ALA A 115 -8.03 -2.48 11.70
CA ALA A 115 -9.18 -2.98 12.45
C ALA A 115 -10.41 -3.14 11.53
N GLY A 116 -10.74 -2.14 10.73
CA GLY A 116 -11.85 -2.20 9.79
C GLY A 116 -11.70 -3.32 8.75
N LEU A 117 -10.49 -3.56 8.23
CA LEU A 117 -10.24 -4.68 7.32
C LEU A 117 -10.37 -6.03 8.02
N ARG A 118 -9.87 -6.16 9.25
CA ARG A 118 -10.03 -7.39 10.05
C ARG A 118 -11.50 -7.71 10.33
N GLN A 119 -12.33 -6.69 10.59
CA GLN A 119 -13.78 -6.83 10.74
C GLN A 119 -14.47 -7.34 9.46
N LEU A 120 -13.87 -7.07 8.28
CA LEU A 120 -14.31 -7.62 7.00
C LEU A 120 -13.74 -9.01 6.71
N GLY A 121 -12.91 -9.57 7.59
CA GLY A 121 -12.30 -10.89 7.45
C GLY A 121 -10.91 -10.92 6.83
N TYR A 122 -10.28 -9.76 6.58
CA TYR A 122 -8.94 -9.71 6.00
C TYR A 122 -7.83 -10.14 6.96
N ASP A 123 -6.87 -10.89 6.44
CA ASP A 123 -5.55 -11.02 7.01
C ASP A 123 -4.75 -9.75 6.69
N THR A 124 -4.23 -9.09 7.72
CA THR A 124 -3.51 -7.83 7.55
C THR A 124 -2.02 -8.00 7.82
N HIS A 125 -1.21 -7.49 6.91
CA HIS A 125 0.25 -7.57 6.94
C HIS A 125 0.86 -6.18 6.78
N MET A 126 2.11 -6.01 7.22
CA MET A 126 2.88 -4.77 7.06
C MET A 126 4.18 -5.05 6.34
N ILE A 127 4.51 -4.21 5.35
CA ILE A 127 5.83 -4.09 4.77
C ILE A 127 6.37 -2.72 5.19
N PHE A 128 7.36 -2.74 6.08
CA PHE A 128 8.02 -1.54 6.58
C PHE A 128 9.34 -1.35 5.85
N VAL A 129 9.45 -0.25 5.10
CA VAL A 129 10.67 0.09 4.37
C VAL A 129 11.50 1.04 5.22
N ASN A 130 12.56 0.50 5.78
CA ASN A 130 13.52 1.21 6.60
C ASN A 130 14.63 1.82 5.76
N THR A 131 15.06 3.02 6.13
CA THR A 131 16.26 3.70 5.61
C THR A 131 16.82 4.61 6.67
N THR A 132 18.12 4.91 6.61
CA THR A 132 18.72 6.00 7.37
C THR A 132 18.16 7.34 6.91
N LEU A 133 18.27 8.35 7.76
CA LEU A 133 17.80 9.70 7.43
C LEU A 133 18.58 10.28 6.26
N GLU A 134 19.90 10.06 6.24
CA GLU A 134 20.81 10.54 5.19
C GLU A 134 20.39 10.01 3.81
N VAL A 135 20.20 8.71 3.69
CA VAL A 135 19.77 8.06 2.44
C VAL A 135 18.40 8.55 2.01
N ALA A 136 17.46 8.69 2.97
CA ALA A 136 16.12 9.19 2.69
C ALA A 136 16.14 10.62 2.15
N LEU A 137 16.96 11.51 2.74
CA LEU A 137 17.11 12.90 2.31
C LEU A 137 17.79 13.00 0.95
N GLN A 138 18.86 12.25 0.72
CA GLN A 138 19.54 12.21 -0.56
C GLN A 138 18.55 11.79 -1.67
N ARG A 139 17.87 10.66 -1.52
CA ARG A 139 16.89 10.17 -2.49
C ARG A 139 15.70 11.12 -2.66
N ASN A 140 15.31 11.86 -1.62
CA ASN A 140 14.27 12.88 -1.72
C ASN A 140 14.68 14.04 -2.62
N LYS A 141 15.97 14.44 -2.60
CA LYS A 141 16.52 15.50 -3.46
C LYS A 141 16.59 15.10 -4.93
N GLU A 142 16.87 13.82 -5.20
CA GLU A 142 17.02 13.26 -6.54
C GLU A 142 15.68 13.03 -7.28
N ARG A 143 14.55 13.15 -6.58
CA ARG A 143 13.21 12.86 -7.16
C ARG A 143 12.66 14.08 -7.88
N ASP A 144 11.92 13.85 -8.98
CA ASP A 144 11.17 14.91 -9.68
C ASP A 144 10.20 15.63 -8.75
N ARG A 145 9.57 14.87 -7.83
CA ARG A 145 8.67 15.38 -6.80
C ARG A 145 9.37 15.37 -5.45
N THR A 146 10.01 16.47 -5.10
CA THR A 146 10.66 16.64 -3.80
C THR A 146 9.68 17.05 -2.71
N VAL A 147 9.93 16.58 -1.50
CA VAL A 147 9.26 17.05 -0.27
C VAL A 147 10.22 18.00 0.43
N PRO A 148 9.76 19.17 0.95
CA PRO A 148 10.61 20.06 1.73
C PRO A 148 11.36 19.31 2.82
N GLU A 149 12.66 19.61 2.98
CA GLU A 149 13.58 18.82 3.83
C GLU A 149 13.06 18.71 5.27
N LYS A 150 12.59 19.82 5.86
CA LYS A 150 12.00 19.82 7.20
C LYS A 150 10.84 18.84 7.31
N ILE A 151 9.94 18.82 6.32
CA ILE A 151 8.78 17.88 6.31
C ILE A 151 9.27 16.44 6.15
N ALA A 152 10.32 16.21 5.36
CA ALA A 152 10.90 14.87 5.20
C ALA A 152 11.51 14.35 6.51
N ILE A 153 12.28 15.19 7.22
CA ILE A 153 12.88 14.88 8.52
C ILE A 153 11.80 14.57 9.57
N ASP A 154 10.81 15.46 9.71
CA ASP A 154 9.72 15.28 10.68
C ASP A 154 8.92 14.00 10.38
N SER A 155 8.65 13.75 9.12
CA SER A 155 7.95 12.54 8.68
C SER A 155 8.78 11.27 8.96
N TRP A 156 10.09 11.30 8.72
CA TRP A 156 10.99 10.19 9.01
C TRP A 156 11.01 9.89 10.51
N LYS A 157 11.20 10.91 11.37
CA LYS A 157 11.18 10.76 12.84
C LYS A 157 9.87 10.16 13.35
N GLN A 158 8.73 10.63 12.85
CA GLN A 158 7.42 10.10 13.22
C GLN A 158 7.24 8.64 12.79
N VAL A 159 7.73 8.28 11.61
CA VAL A 159 7.69 6.90 11.13
C VAL A 159 8.53 6.00 12.02
N GLN A 160 9.77 6.41 12.35
CA GLN A 160 10.65 5.64 13.22
C GLN A 160 10.07 5.46 14.63
N SER A 161 9.45 6.50 15.20
CA SER A 161 8.80 6.41 16.51
C SER A 161 7.60 5.46 16.55
N ASN A 162 7.02 5.12 15.40
CA ASN A 162 5.88 4.24 15.29
C ASN A 162 6.25 2.77 15.00
N VAL A 163 7.51 2.45 14.68
CA VAL A 163 7.91 1.08 14.28
C VAL A 163 7.48 0.03 15.29
N GLY A 164 7.81 0.23 16.57
CA GLY A 164 7.43 -0.71 17.62
C GLY A 164 5.92 -0.89 17.79
N LYS A 165 5.15 0.21 17.70
CA LYS A 165 3.69 0.17 17.74
C LYS A 165 3.10 -0.58 16.53
N LEU A 166 3.64 -0.34 15.34
CA LEU A 166 3.22 -1.03 14.12
C LEU A 166 3.57 -2.52 14.20
N GLN A 167 4.77 -2.85 14.69
CA GLN A 167 5.17 -4.25 14.88
C GLN A 167 4.25 -4.98 15.86
N SER A 168 3.86 -4.34 16.96
CA SER A 168 2.87 -4.89 17.90
C SER A 168 1.49 -5.04 17.28
N LEU A 169 1.05 -4.07 16.47
CA LEU A 169 -0.28 -4.09 15.83
C LEU A 169 -0.44 -5.25 14.82
N PHE A 170 0.58 -5.51 14.02
CA PHE A 170 0.52 -6.57 12.99
C PHE A 170 1.05 -7.91 13.48
N GLY A 171 1.89 -7.91 14.52
CA GLY A 171 2.59 -9.06 15.04
C GLY A 171 3.79 -9.48 14.18
N PRO A 172 4.80 -10.14 14.77
CA PRO A 172 6.09 -10.40 14.12
C PRO A 172 5.98 -11.27 12.87
N LYS A 173 5.01 -12.18 12.82
CA LYS A 173 4.79 -13.08 11.65
C LYS A 173 4.15 -12.37 10.45
N ASN A 174 3.55 -11.18 10.66
CA ASN A 174 2.87 -10.40 9.63
C ASN A 174 3.56 -9.04 9.38
N PHE A 175 4.76 -8.85 9.93
CA PHE A 175 5.53 -7.63 9.83
C PHE A 175 6.85 -7.92 9.11
N ILE A 176 6.99 -7.38 7.89
CA ILE A 176 8.19 -7.53 7.06
C ILE A 176 8.97 -6.23 7.13
N ILE A 177 10.20 -6.27 7.64
CA ILE A 177 11.12 -5.14 7.56
C ILE A 177 11.98 -5.32 6.31
N VAL A 178 12.09 -4.26 5.53
CA VAL A 178 12.95 -4.16 4.35
C VAL A 178 13.95 -3.05 4.62
N ASP A 179 15.19 -3.41 4.86
CA ASP A 179 16.27 -2.44 4.97
C ASP A 179 16.71 -2.04 3.55
N ASN A 180 16.48 -0.78 3.20
CA ASN A 180 16.68 -0.26 1.85
C ASN A 180 17.71 0.88 1.83
N ASP A 181 18.72 0.82 2.68
CA ASP A 181 19.81 1.79 2.69
C ASP A 181 20.72 1.63 1.48
N MET A 182 21.10 0.39 1.19
CA MET A 182 22.01 0.07 0.10
C MET A 182 21.24 -0.39 -1.14
N PRO A 183 21.76 -0.13 -2.34
CA PRO A 183 21.20 -0.72 -3.55
C PRO A 183 21.25 -2.25 -3.49
N ASP A 184 20.15 -2.92 -3.81
CA ASP A 184 20.09 -4.38 -3.94
C ASP A 184 20.68 -4.80 -5.30
N THR A 185 22.01 -4.82 -5.37
CA THR A 185 22.76 -5.06 -6.62
C THR A 185 22.68 -6.51 -7.07
N ASP A 186 22.51 -7.45 -6.15
CA ASP A 186 22.42 -8.89 -6.43
C ASP A 186 20.95 -9.42 -6.43
N GLY A 187 19.98 -8.57 -6.17
CA GLY A 187 18.55 -8.92 -6.15
C GLY A 187 18.08 -9.75 -4.96
N LYS A 188 18.97 -10.15 -4.06
CA LYS A 188 18.64 -11.09 -2.97
C LYS A 188 17.68 -10.51 -1.94
N LEU A 189 17.81 -9.21 -1.62
CA LEU A 189 16.90 -8.55 -0.69
C LEU A 189 15.46 -8.62 -1.19
N PHE A 190 15.23 -8.20 -2.44
CA PHE A 190 13.89 -8.18 -3.01
C PHE A 190 13.34 -9.57 -3.27
N ASP A 191 14.17 -10.53 -3.66
CA ASP A 191 13.78 -11.94 -3.76
C ASP A 191 13.32 -12.50 -2.42
N HIS A 192 14.05 -12.16 -1.33
CA HIS A 192 13.66 -12.58 0.01
C HIS A 192 12.32 -11.96 0.44
N VAL A 193 12.14 -10.66 0.21
CA VAL A 193 10.87 -9.96 0.51
C VAL A 193 9.73 -10.54 -0.32
N PHE A 194 9.95 -10.77 -1.62
CA PHE A 194 8.97 -11.38 -2.51
C PHE A 194 8.56 -12.78 -2.02
N LYS A 195 9.51 -13.63 -1.66
CA LYS A 195 9.24 -14.97 -1.10
C LYS A 195 8.42 -14.89 0.19
N LYS A 196 8.70 -13.93 1.08
CA LYS A 196 7.90 -13.69 2.29
C LYS A 196 6.47 -13.27 1.95
N VAL A 197 6.29 -12.32 1.03
CA VAL A 197 4.96 -11.89 0.56
C VAL A 197 4.21 -13.06 -0.05
N GLN A 198 4.82 -13.83 -0.93
CA GLN A 198 4.23 -15.02 -1.53
C GLN A 198 3.83 -16.07 -0.47
N GLY A 199 4.66 -16.28 0.55
CA GLY A 199 4.34 -17.17 1.66
C GLY A 199 3.10 -16.73 2.43
N LEU A 200 2.89 -15.41 2.61
CA LEU A 200 1.70 -14.86 3.26
C LEU A 200 0.46 -14.96 2.35
N LEU A 201 0.61 -14.71 1.05
CA LEU A 201 -0.48 -14.83 0.07
C LEU A 201 -1.00 -16.27 -0.05
N ARG A 202 -0.11 -17.26 -0.02
CA ARG A 202 -0.47 -18.70 -0.12
C ARG A 202 -1.16 -19.25 1.12
N LYS A 203 -1.17 -18.54 2.25
CA LYS A 203 -1.88 -18.97 3.45
C LYS A 203 -3.38 -19.03 3.14
N LYS A 204 -4.00 -20.17 3.45
CA LYS A 204 -5.44 -20.34 3.31
C LYS A 204 -6.18 -19.29 4.15
N VAL A 205 -7.32 -18.84 3.63
CA VAL A 205 -8.24 -17.98 4.38
C VAL A 205 -8.88 -18.83 5.49
N ASP A 206 -8.58 -18.49 6.73
CA ASP A 206 -9.07 -19.25 7.90
C ASP A 206 -10.01 -18.44 8.81
N ASN A 207 -10.12 -17.16 8.60
CA ASN A 207 -11.00 -16.27 9.34
C ASN A 207 -12.47 -16.66 9.14
N PHE A 208 -13.23 -16.77 10.25
CA PHE A 208 -14.65 -17.14 10.24
C PHE A 208 -15.50 -16.20 9.38
N ILE A 209 -15.31 -14.89 9.49
CA ILE A 209 -16.05 -13.87 8.72
C ILE A 209 -15.80 -14.05 7.23
N ALA A 210 -14.55 -14.28 6.85
CA ALA A 210 -14.18 -14.52 5.45
C ALA A 210 -14.80 -15.81 4.91
N LYS A 211 -14.74 -16.90 5.65
CA LYS A 211 -15.37 -18.19 5.28
C LYS A 211 -16.90 -18.05 5.10
N ALA A 212 -17.56 -17.34 6.01
CA ALA A 212 -19.00 -17.08 5.92
C ALA A 212 -19.36 -16.26 4.67
N TRP A 213 -18.58 -15.21 4.36
CA TRP A 213 -18.75 -14.42 3.14
C TRP A 213 -18.55 -15.28 1.88
N MET A 214 -17.48 -16.07 1.82
CA MET A 214 -17.20 -16.97 0.70
C MET A 214 -18.32 -17.97 0.46
N ALA A 215 -18.85 -18.58 1.53
CA ALA A 215 -19.96 -19.53 1.45
C ALA A 215 -21.24 -18.87 0.93
N LYS A 216 -21.52 -17.62 1.34
CA LYS A 216 -22.65 -16.83 0.82
C LYS A 216 -22.49 -16.56 -0.67
N GLU A 217 -21.34 -16.10 -1.12
CA GLU A 217 -21.07 -15.80 -2.53
C GLU A 217 -21.17 -17.04 -3.43
N LEU A 218 -20.67 -18.19 -2.94
CA LEU A 218 -20.81 -19.47 -3.65
C LEU A 218 -22.28 -19.83 -3.90
N ARG A 219 -23.13 -19.70 -2.87
CA ARG A 219 -24.58 -19.97 -3.01
C ARG A 219 -25.27 -19.04 -4.00
N LEU A 220 -24.86 -17.77 -4.05
CA LEU A 220 -25.43 -16.78 -4.98
C LEU A 220 -25.06 -17.08 -6.45
N LYS A 221 -23.88 -17.67 -6.68
CA LYS A 221 -23.42 -18.02 -8.03
C LYS A 221 -23.94 -19.37 -8.55
N GLN A 222 -24.51 -20.19 -7.69
CA GLN A 222 -25.14 -21.46 -8.06
C GLN A 222 -26.64 -21.33 -8.42
N ARG A 223 -27.20 -20.12 -8.28
CA ARG A 223 -28.55 -19.75 -8.70
C ARG A 223 -28.53 -19.05 -10.06
#